data_ca16cc041c29ac4a49b2f092be798a47
#
_entry.id   ca16cc041c29ac4a49b2f092be798a47
#
_cell.length_a   1.000
_cell.length_b   1.000
_cell.length_c   1.000
_cell.angle_alpha   90.00
_cell.angle_beta   90.00
_cell.angle_gamma   90.00
#
_symmetry.space_group_name_H-M   'P 1'
#
loop_
_entity.id
_entity.type
_entity.pdbx_description
1 polymer ?
#
loop_
_entity_poly.entity_id
_entity_poly.type
_entity_poly.pdbx_seq_one_letter_code
_entity_poly.pdbx_strand_id
1 'polypeptide(L)'
;IKKASLLTACSVTAFSAWAQDTSPDTLVVTANRFEQPRSTVLAPTTVVTRQDIDRWQSTSVNDVLRRLPGVDITQNGGSGQLSSIFIRGTNASHVLVLIDGVRLNLAGVSGSADLSQFPIALVQRVEYIRGPRSAVYGSDAIGGVVNIITTRNHPGTEISAGWGSNSYQNYDVSTQQQLGDKT
;
A
#
# COMPACT_ATOMS: atom_id res chain seq x y z
N ILE A 1 39.24 -54.52 -11.30
CA ILE A 1 38.59 -53.58 -10.35
C ILE A 1 38.21 -52.33 -11.16
N LYS A 2 36.93 -52.24 -11.65
CA LYS A 2 36.43 -51.16 -12.44
C LYS A 2 35.75 -50.13 -11.50
N LYS A 3 36.28 -48.90 -11.48
CA LYS A 3 35.63 -47.76 -10.78
C LYS A 3 34.59 -47.16 -11.69
N ALA A 4 33.32 -47.28 -11.35
CA ALA A 4 32.22 -46.58 -11.98
C ALA A 4 32.11 -45.17 -11.39
N SER A 5 32.29 -44.17 -12.24
CA SER A 5 32.15 -42.76 -11.89
C SER A 5 30.70 -42.34 -12.16
N LEU A 6 29.96 -42.04 -11.12
CA LEU A 6 28.57 -41.59 -11.22
C LEU A 6 28.59 -40.06 -11.39
N LEU A 7 28.36 -39.58 -12.59
CA LEU A 7 28.13 -38.16 -12.90
C LEU A 7 26.67 -37.82 -12.60
N THR A 8 26.44 -37.12 -11.49
CA THR A 8 25.15 -36.53 -11.20
C THR A 8 24.98 -35.23 -11.99
N ALA A 9 24.16 -35.26 -13.02
CA ALA A 9 23.79 -34.08 -13.77
C ALA A 9 22.78 -33.25 -12.97
N CYS A 10 23.22 -32.09 -12.46
CA CYS A 10 22.38 -31.11 -11.80
C CYS A 10 21.70 -30.25 -12.88
N SER A 11 20.44 -30.59 -13.23
CA SER A 11 19.62 -29.77 -14.14
C SER A 11 19.14 -28.53 -13.45
N VAL A 12 19.77 -27.41 -13.78
CA VAL A 12 19.30 -26.06 -13.37
C VAL A 12 18.12 -25.71 -14.27
N THR A 13 16.90 -25.84 -13.74
CA THR A 13 15.71 -25.28 -14.37
C THR A 13 15.73 -23.77 -14.21
N ALA A 14 16.03 -23.04 -15.29
CA ALA A 14 15.90 -21.59 -15.33
C ALA A 14 14.41 -21.23 -15.28
N PHE A 15 13.95 -20.73 -14.13
CA PHE A 15 12.68 -20.04 -14.05
C PHE A 15 12.81 -18.70 -14.78
N SER A 16 12.17 -18.61 -15.94
CA SER A 16 11.99 -17.34 -16.65
C SER A 16 11.03 -16.49 -15.82
N ALA A 17 11.54 -15.59 -15.00
CA ALA A 17 10.75 -14.54 -14.38
C ALA A 17 10.28 -13.60 -15.51
N TRP A 18 9.01 -13.64 -15.82
CA TRP A 18 8.37 -12.63 -16.66
C TRP A 18 8.30 -11.35 -15.83
N ALA A 19 9.25 -10.44 -16.08
CA ALA A 19 9.14 -9.08 -15.60
C ALA A 19 7.93 -8.44 -16.31
N GLN A 20 6.83 -8.23 -15.60
CA GLN A 20 5.76 -7.36 -16.06
C GLN A 20 6.31 -5.94 -16.08
N ASP A 21 6.59 -5.45 -17.27
CA ASP A 21 6.97 -4.07 -17.51
C ASP A 21 5.74 -3.19 -17.29
N THR A 22 5.54 -2.75 -16.06
CA THR A 22 4.45 -1.84 -15.71
C THR A 22 4.90 -0.44 -16.13
N SER A 23 4.65 -0.10 -17.37
CA SER A 23 4.83 1.24 -17.90
C SER A 23 4.13 2.26 -16.97
N PRO A 24 4.79 3.36 -16.56
CA PRO A 24 4.18 4.35 -15.67
C PRO A 24 2.92 5.02 -16.24
N ASP A 25 2.67 4.90 -17.53
CA ASP A 25 1.48 5.43 -18.19
C ASP A 25 0.23 4.55 -18.02
N THR A 26 0.36 3.31 -17.56
CA THR A 26 -0.77 2.40 -17.33
C THR A 26 -1.29 2.42 -15.90
N LEU A 27 -0.67 3.21 -15.00
CA LEU A 27 -1.14 3.37 -13.64
C LEU A 27 -2.48 4.10 -13.61
N VAL A 28 -3.53 3.34 -13.32
CA VAL A 28 -4.89 3.85 -13.11
C VAL A 28 -5.01 4.31 -11.66
N VAL A 29 -5.55 5.51 -11.45
CA VAL A 29 -5.77 6.09 -10.12
C VAL A 29 -7.24 6.44 -9.92
N THR A 30 -7.71 6.35 -8.69
CA THR A 30 -9.10 6.61 -8.32
C THR A 30 -9.31 8.03 -7.78
N ALA A 31 -8.46 8.96 -8.24
CA ALA A 31 -8.40 10.36 -7.77
C ALA A 31 -9.73 11.13 -7.79
N ASN A 32 -10.67 10.72 -8.65
CA ASN A 32 -11.99 11.37 -8.85
C ASN A 32 -13.16 10.43 -8.60
N ARG A 33 -13.01 9.41 -7.74
CA ARG A 33 -13.97 8.32 -7.45
C ARG A 33 -14.19 7.33 -8.58
N PHE A 34 -13.51 7.45 -9.70
CA PHE A 34 -13.50 6.49 -10.80
C PHE A 34 -12.08 6.33 -11.32
N GLU A 35 -11.84 5.20 -11.89
CA GLU A 35 -10.52 4.83 -12.41
C GLU A 35 -10.17 5.70 -13.63
N GLN A 36 -9.01 6.34 -13.58
CA GLN A 36 -8.46 7.16 -14.65
C GLN A 36 -6.95 6.89 -14.80
N PRO A 37 -6.43 6.98 -16.04
CA PRO A 37 -4.99 7.03 -16.24
C PRO A 37 -4.38 8.19 -15.44
N ARG A 38 -3.27 7.94 -14.75
CA ARG A 38 -2.58 8.98 -13.96
C ARG A 38 -2.28 10.24 -14.77
N SER A 39 -1.95 10.07 -16.06
CA SER A 39 -1.64 11.16 -16.99
C SER A 39 -2.79 12.13 -17.21
N THR A 40 -4.05 11.71 -17.01
CA THR A 40 -5.25 12.55 -17.18
C THR A 40 -5.65 13.28 -15.90
N VAL A 41 -5.06 12.95 -14.76
CA VAL A 41 -5.38 13.57 -13.48
C VAL A 41 -4.58 14.87 -13.32
N LEU A 42 -5.26 16.01 -13.39
CA LEU A 42 -4.66 17.33 -13.23
C LEU A 42 -4.14 17.59 -11.80
N ALA A 43 -4.59 16.83 -10.82
CA ALA A 43 -4.13 16.97 -9.44
C ALA A 43 -2.75 16.36 -9.24
N PRO A 44 -1.88 16.99 -8.44
CA PRO A 44 -0.62 16.39 -8.05
C PRO A 44 -0.85 15.08 -7.30
N THR A 45 -0.74 13.97 -8.02
CA THR A 45 -0.98 12.63 -7.49
C THR A 45 0.33 11.85 -7.42
N THR A 46 0.61 11.31 -6.25
CA THR A 46 1.74 10.38 -6.02
C THR A 46 1.18 8.99 -5.83
N VAL A 47 1.72 8.03 -6.55
CA VAL A 47 1.37 6.61 -6.38
C VAL A 47 2.60 5.89 -5.86
N VAL A 48 2.44 5.20 -4.74
CA VAL A 48 3.44 4.28 -4.19
C VAL A 48 2.98 2.87 -4.50
N THR A 49 3.74 2.16 -5.28
CA THR A 49 3.44 0.79 -5.69
C THR A 49 3.87 -0.23 -4.64
N ARG A 50 3.40 -1.48 -4.76
CA ARG A 50 3.89 -2.59 -3.93
C ARG A 50 5.40 -2.73 -4.00
N GLN A 51 5.98 -2.63 -5.19
CA GLN A 51 7.43 -2.69 -5.40
C GLN A 51 8.20 -1.60 -4.65
N ASP A 52 7.63 -0.38 -4.57
CA ASP A 52 8.23 0.70 -3.80
C ASP A 52 8.18 0.41 -2.30
N ILE A 53 7.05 -0.11 -1.80
CA ILE A 53 6.85 -0.50 -0.41
C ILE A 53 7.89 -1.56 -0.01
N ASP A 54 8.06 -2.58 -0.85
CA ASP A 54 9.02 -3.67 -0.62
C ASP A 54 10.46 -3.18 -0.68
N ARG A 55 10.80 -2.32 -1.66
CA ARG A 55 12.11 -1.69 -1.77
C ARG A 55 12.46 -0.84 -0.55
N TRP A 56 11.47 -0.17 0.01
CA TRP A 56 11.65 0.65 1.22
C TRP A 56 11.69 -0.17 2.49
N GLN A 57 11.36 -1.46 2.43
CA GLN A 57 11.24 -2.34 3.59
C GLN A 57 10.34 -1.74 4.69
N SER A 58 9.26 -1.10 4.27
CA SER A 58 8.31 -0.47 5.17
C SER A 58 7.58 -1.53 5.98
N THR A 59 7.54 -1.37 7.30
CA THR A 59 6.90 -2.33 8.21
C THR A 59 5.46 -1.97 8.55
N SER A 60 5.06 -0.74 8.25
CA SER A 60 3.70 -0.23 8.48
C SER A 60 3.26 0.71 7.38
N VAL A 61 1.94 0.92 7.25
CA VAL A 61 1.39 1.93 6.35
C VAL A 61 1.85 3.33 6.73
N ASN A 62 2.00 3.59 8.03
CA ASN A 62 2.51 4.86 8.52
C ASN A 62 3.92 5.16 8.02
N ASP A 63 4.79 4.14 7.90
CA ASP A 63 6.15 4.30 7.36
C ASP A 63 6.13 4.68 5.88
N VAL A 64 5.21 4.12 5.12
CA VAL A 64 5.00 4.48 3.71
C VAL A 64 4.54 5.93 3.61
N LEU A 65 3.55 6.33 4.40
CA LEU A 65 2.98 7.66 4.35
C LEU A 65 3.96 8.76 4.78
N ARG A 66 4.85 8.49 5.76
CA ARG A 66 5.91 9.43 6.18
C ARG A 66 6.88 9.78 5.06
N ARG A 67 7.00 8.95 4.03
CA ARG A 67 7.86 9.21 2.86
C ARG A 67 7.20 10.10 1.82
N LEU A 68 5.90 10.37 1.97
CA LEU A 68 5.16 11.20 1.04
C LEU A 68 5.40 12.69 1.31
N PRO A 69 5.53 13.52 0.27
CA PRO A 69 5.87 14.92 0.45
C PRO A 69 4.74 15.70 1.14
N GLY A 70 5.08 16.34 2.27
CA GLY A 70 4.17 17.17 3.05
C GLY A 70 3.19 16.37 3.93
N VAL A 71 3.42 15.08 4.10
CA VAL A 71 2.70 14.24 5.08
C VAL A 71 3.52 14.18 6.35
N ASP A 72 2.87 14.44 7.47
CA ASP A 72 3.40 14.27 8.81
C ASP A 72 2.50 13.32 9.60
N ILE A 73 3.09 12.47 10.42
CA ILE A 73 2.35 11.48 11.22
C ILE A 73 2.82 11.57 12.66
N THR A 74 1.91 11.88 13.53
CA THR A 74 2.12 11.76 14.98
C THR A 74 1.58 10.42 15.46
N GLN A 75 2.28 9.81 16.40
CA GLN A 75 1.89 8.56 17.02
C GLN A 75 2.05 8.66 18.52
N ASN A 76 1.03 8.26 19.26
CA ASN A 76 0.98 8.40 20.72
C ASN A 76 1.67 7.23 21.45
N GLY A 77 2.77 6.72 20.91
CA GLY A 77 3.50 5.61 21.50
C GLY A 77 4.13 4.68 20.47
N GLY A 78 4.37 3.43 20.84
CA GLY A 78 4.98 2.41 20.00
C GLY A 78 4.05 1.90 18.89
N SER A 79 4.48 0.82 18.25
CA SER A 79 3.71 0.17 17.17
C SER A 79 2.30 -0.21 17.65
N GLY A 80 1.29 0.07 16.83
CA GLY A 80 -0.12 -0.20 17.13
C GLY A 80 -0.83 0.84 18.00
N GLN A 81 -0.15 1.90 18.43
CA GLN A 81 -0.79 3.02 19.11
C GLN A 81 -1.41 4.00 18.13
N LEU A 82 -2.45 4.72 18.60
CA LEU A 82 -3.20 5.69 17.80
C LEU A 82 -2.26 6.62 17.03
N SER A 83 -2.48 6.67 15.72
CA SER A 83 -1.76 7.57 14.82
C SER A 83 -2.69 8.60 14.21
N SER A 84 -2.16 9.79 13.95
CA SER A 84 -2.87 10.88 13.28
C SER A 84 -2.05 11.37 12.10
N ILE A 85 -2.73 11.57 10.98
CA ILE A 85 -2.10 11.96 9.71
C ILE A 85 -2.39 13.43 9.47
N PHE A 86 -1.37 14.21 9.16
CA PHE A 86 -1.45 15.62 8.82
C PHE A 86 -0.86 15.84 7.43
N ILE A 87 -1.48 16.68 6.64
CA ILE A 87 -0.98 17.06 5.31
C ILE A 87 -0.78 18.57 5.29
N ARG A 88 0.47 19.02 5.07
CA ARG A 88 0.83 20.43 4.97
C ARG A 88 0.36 21.29 6.15
N GLY A 89 0.39 20.75 7.35
CA GLY A 89 -0.03 21.45 8.57
C GLY A 89 -1.54 21.63 8.73
N THR A 90 -2.36 20.97 7.90
CA THR A 90 -3.81 20.95 8.14
C THR A 90 -4.14 20.06 9.33
N ASN A 91 -5.36 20.21 9.87
CA ASN A 91 -5.81 19.33 10.95
C ASN A 91 -5.98 17.89 10.45
N ALA A 92 -5.78 16.90 11.32
CA ALA A 92 -5.94 15.48 10.98
C ALA A 92 -7.37 15.15 10.49
N SER A 93 -8.39 15.85 10.96
CA SER A 93 -9.77 15.72 10.46
C SER A 93 -9.97 16.22 9.02
N HIS A 94 -9.00 16.96 8.48
CA HIS A 94 -9.03 17.48 7.10
C HIS A 94 -8.27 16.59 6.11
N VAL A 95 -7.81 15.44 6.57
CA VAL A 95 -7.16 14.42 5.72
C VAL A 95 -8.12 13.26 5.54
N LEU A 96 -8.60 13.10 4.33
CA LEU A 96 -9.46 11.97 4.00
C LEU A 96 -8.63 10.73 3.71
N VAL A 97 -8.90 9.67 4.46
CA VAL A 97 -8.31 8.36 4.20
C VAL A 97 -9.38 7.41 3.67
N LEU A 98 -9.06 6.75 2.58
CA LEU A 98 -9.91 5.75 1.94
C LEU A 98 -9.20 4.40 1.94
N ILE A 99 -9.97 3.32 2.02
CA ILE A 99 -9.52 1.96 1.71
C ILE A 99 -10.44 1.44 0.61
N ASP A 100 -9.88 1.15 -0.54
CA ASP A 100 -10.63 0.75 -1.75
C ASP A 100 -11.79 1.70 -2.08
N GLY A 101 -11.57 3.02 -1.89
CA GLY A 101 -12.57 4.05 -2.10
C GLY A 101 -13.58 4.24 -0.96
N VAL A 102 -13.56 3.39 0.07
CA VAL A 102 -14.43 3.50 1.26
C VAL A 102 -13.75 4.35 2.32
N ARG A 103 -14.49 5.31 2.90
CA ARG A 103 -13.95 6.19 3.95
C ARG A 103 -13.60 5.41 5.21
N LEU A 104 -12.40 5.63 5.71
CA LEU A 104 -11.93 5.11 7.00
C LEU A 104 -12.11 6.12 8.14
N ASN A 105 -12.27 7.41 7.83
CA ASN A 105 -12.40 8.44 8.87
C ASN A 105 -13.55 8.09 9.82
N LEU A 106 -13.22 7.97 11.10
CA LEU A 106 -14.20 7.67 12.13
C LEU A 106 -15.11 8.89 12.37
N ALA A 107 -16.40 8.65 12.38
CA ALA A 107 -17.38 9.63 12.88
C ALA A 107 -17.20 9.75 14.40
N GLY A 108 -16.41 10.71 14.85
CA GLY A 108 -16.10 10.91 16.26
C GLY A 108 -15.42 12.26 16.52
N VAL A 109 -15.05 12.50 17.75
CA VAL A 109 -14.51 13.79 18.24
C VAL A 109 -13.23 14.21 17.49
N SER A 110 -12.43 13.26 16.99
CA SER A 110 -11.19 13.56 16.26
C SER A 110 -11.37 13.61 14.75
N GLY A 111 -12.38 12.94 14.19
CA GLY A 111 -12.59 12.86 12.73
C GLY A 111 -11.39 12.33 11.94
N SER A 112 -10.35 11.85 12.61
CA SER A 112 -9.12 11.37 11.99
C SER A 112 -9.17 9.88 11.71
N ALA A 113 -8.50 9.46 10.66
CA ALA A 113 -8.29 8.03 10.37
C ALA A 113 -7.08 7.50 11.13
N ASP A 114 -7.19 6.28 11.66
CA ASP A 114 -6.08 5.56 12.27
C ASP A 114 -5.69 4.35 11.41
N LEU A 115 -4.43 4.31 10.99
CA LEU A 115 -3.85 3.23 10.19
C LEU A 115 -2.84 2.38 10.96
N SER A 116 -2.73 2.57 12.28
CA SER A 116 -1.74 1.89 13.11
C SER A 116 -1.88 0.37 13.11
N GLN A 117 -3.10 -0.13 12.92
CA GLN A 117 -3.44 -1.55 12.92
C GLN A 117 -3.65 -2.13 11.51
N PHE A 118 -3.51 -1.29 10.46
CA PHE A 118 -3.76 -1.77 9.11
C PHE A 118 -2.57 -2.59 8.60
N PRO A 119 -2.77 -3.89 8.22
CA PRO A 119 -1.68 -4.75 7.79
C PRO A 119 -1.09 -4.27 6.46
N ILE A 120 0.21 -4.00 6.45
CA ILE A 120 0.91 -3.57 5.23
C ILE A 120 0.93 -4.65 4.13
N ALA A 121 0.84 -5.92 4.51
CA ALA A 121 0.76 -7.05 3.58
C ALA A 121 -0.47 -6.99 2.68
N LEU A 122 -1.55 -6.35 3.12
CA LEU A 122 -2.77 -6.19 2.33
C LEU A 122 -2.69 -5.01 1.35
N VAL A 123 -1.67 -4.16 1.44
CA VAL A 123 -1.55 -2.96 0.61
C VAL A 123 -0.90 -3.30 -0.72
N GLN A 124 -1.63 -3.10 -1.81
CA GLN A 124 -1.11 -3.21 -3.17
C GLN A 124 -0.44 -1.92 -3.63
N ARG A 125 -1.10 -0.78 -3.37
CA ARG A 125 -0.58 0.55 -3.67
C ARG A 125 -1.23 1.60 -2.78
N VAL A 126 -0.55 2.73 -2.65
CA VAL A 126 -1.08 3.92 -1.97
C VAL A 126 -1.15 5.05 -2.98
N GLU A 127 -2.33 5.63 -3.14
CA GLU A 127 -2.58 6.80 -3.97
C GLU A 127 -2.70 8.02 -3.08
N TYR A 128 -1.81 8.99 -3.24
CA TYR A 128 -1.83 10.23 -2.48
C TYR A 128 -2.11 11.42 -3.39
N ILE A 129 -3.22 12.08 -3.15
CA ILE A 129 -3.67 13.26 -3.90
C ILE A 129 -3.46 14.49 -3.02
N ARG A 130 -2.56 15.35 -3.45
CA ARG A 130 -2.23 16.58 -2.73
C ARG A 130 -3.21 17.71 -3.07
N GLY A 131 -3.52 18.49 -2.03
CA GLY A 131 -4.35 19.67 -2.16
C GLY A 131 -5.84 19.42 -1.99
N PRO A 132 -6.65 20.48 -2.00
CA PRO A 132 -8.05 20.41 -1.65
C PRO A 132 -8.84 19.58 -2.67
N ARG A 133 -9.63 18.65 -2.15
CA ARG A 133 -10.53 17.78 -2.91
C ARG A 133 -11.95 17.83 -2.37
N SER A 134 -12.26 18.90 -1.66
CA SER A 134 -13.58 19.09 -1.00
C SER A 134 -14.73 19.05 -2.01
N ALA A 135 -14.53 19.50 -3.24
CA ALA A 135 -15.56 19.48 -4.29
C ALA A 135 -15.97 18.04 -4.67
N VAL A 136 -15.06 17.06 -4.51
CA VAL A 136 -15.33 15.66 -4.89
C VAL A 136 -15.66 14.82 -3.66
N TYR A 137 -14.97 15.08 -2.54
CA TYR A 137 -14.98 14.20 -1.38
C TYR A 137 -15.58 14.82 -0.11
N GLY A 138 -15.92 16.11 -0.14
CA GLY A 138 -16.48 16.84 1.02
C GLY A 138 -15.43 17.50 1.91
N SER A 139 -15.86 18.04 3.04
CA SER A 139 -15.05 18.88 3.95
C SER A 139 -13.80 18.21 4.48
N ASP A 140 -13.81 16.88 4.60
CA ASP A 140 -12.70 16.12 5.21
C ASP A 140 -11.49 16.03 4.26
N ALA A 141 -11.63 16.44 2.99
CA ALA A 141 -10.58 16.39 1.98
C ALA A 141 -9.97 17.77 1.65
N ILE A 142 -9.88 18.65 2.65
CA ILE A 142 -9.28 19.99 2.49
C ILE A 142 -7.76 19.89 2.37
N GLY A 143 -7.12 19.08 3.19
CA GLY A 143 -5.66 18.86 3.18
C GLY A 143 -5.19 17.98 2.04
N GLY A 144 -5.97 16.96 1.73
CA GLY A 144 -5.67 15.97 0.69
C GLY A 144 -6.42 14.66 0.93
N VAL A 145 -6.17 13.72 0.01
CA VAL A 145 -6.77 12.38 0.06
C VAL A 145 -5.68 11.32 -0.01
N VAL A 146 -5.75 10.35 0.87
CA VAL A 146 -4.95 9.13 0.83
C VAL A 146 -5.88 7.97 0.54
N ASN A 147 -5.68 7.25 -0.56
CA ASN A 147 -6.44 6.06 -0.88
C ASN A 147 -5.52 4.84 -0.88
N ILE A 148 -5.82 3.91 -0.02
CA ILE A 148 -5.10 2.64 0.11
C ILE A 148 -5.85 1.62 -0.73
N ILE A 149 -5.19 1.08 -1.73
CA ILE A 149 -5.74 0.02 -2.58
C ILE A 149 -5.20 -1.31 -2.07
N THR A 150 -6.12 -2.21 -1.78
CA THR A 150 -5.78 -3.55 -1.28
C THR A 150 -5.60 -4.55 -2.43
N THR A 151 -5.01 -5.69 -2.13
CA THR A 151 -4.74 -6.78 -3.09
C THR A 151 -6.00 -7.52 -3.53
N ARG A 152 -7.19 -7.01 -3.17
CA ARG A 152 -8.49 -7.68 -3.33
C ARG A 152 -8.79 -8.26 -4.72
N ASN A 153 -8.16 -7.73 -5.76
CA ASN A 153 -8.39 -8.17 -7.15
C ASN A 153 -7.28 -9.04 -7.75
N HIS A 154 -6.35 -9.51 -6.93
CA HIS A 154 -5.25 -10.36 -7.39
C HIS A 154 -5.31 -11.70 -6.65
N PRO A 155 -5.97 -12.73 -7.23
CA PRO A 155 -5.99 -14.05 -6.61
C PRO A 155 -4.56 -14.60 -6.54
N GLY A 156 -4.19 -15.07 -5.36
CA GLY A 156 -2.85 -15.61 -5.11
C GLY A 156 -2.61 -15.88 -3.64
N THR A 157 -1.53 -16.58 -3.38
CA THR A 157 -1.02 -16.77 -2.02
C THR A 157 0.34 -16.09 -1.94
N GLU A 158 0.47 -15.16 -0.99
CA GLU A 158 1.72 -14.48 -0.68
C GLU A 158 2.19 -14.94 0.70
N ILE A 159 3.46 -15.30 0.79
CA ILE A 159 4.11 -15.69 2.02
C ILE A 159 5.35 -14.80 2.15
N SER A 160 5.44 -14.08 3.26
CA SER A 160 6.63 -13.29 3.56
C SER A 160 7.21 -13.66 4.92
N ALA A 161 8.53 -13.61 5.03
CA ALA A 161 9.24 -13.80 6.28
C ALA A 161 10.37 -12.77 6.37
N GLY A 162 10.46 -12.09 7.50
CA GLY A 162 11.48 -11.08 7.77
C GLY A 162 12.19 -11.33 9.09
N TRP A 163 13.50 -11.07 9.10
CA TRP A 163 14.31 -11.09 10.29
C TRP A 163 15.05 -9.76 10.43
N GLY A 164 15.18 -9.29 11.66
CA GLY A 164 15.84 -8.02 11.96
C GLY A 164 16.67 -8.05 13.24
N SER A 165 17.25 -6.92 13.59
CA SER A 165 17.94 -6.72 14.86
C SER A 165 16.98 -6.85 16.05
N ASN A 166 17.52 -7.06 17.26
CA ASN A 166 16.74 -7.21 18.50
C ASN A 166 15.72 -8.37 18.47
N SER A 167 16.07 -9.48 17.82
CA SER A 167 15.19 -10.67 17.67
C SER A 167 13.87 -10.37 16.95
N TYR A 168 13.83 -9.32 16.13
CA TYR A 168 12.66 -9.04 15.31
C TYR A 168 12.44 -10.17 14.29
N GLN A 169 11.23 -10.71 14.29
CA GLN A 169 10.76 -11.72 13.35
C GLN A 169 9.36 -11.32 12.89
N ASN A 170 9.14 -11.39 11.60
CA ASN A 170 7.83 -11.18 11.00
C ASN A 170 7.51 -12.32 10.04
N TYR A 171 6.30 -12.84 10.13
CA TYR A 171 5.77 -13.88 9.25
C TYR A 171 4.39 -13.46 8.81
N ASP A 172 4.21 -13.25 7.52
CA ASP A 172 2.91 -12.94 6.93
C ASP A 172 2.52 -14.01 5.93
N VAL A 173 1.29 -14.46 6.02
CA VAL A 173 0.67 -15.36 5.05
C VAL A 173 -0.65 -14.77 4.65
N SER A 174 -0.79 -14.42 3.40
CA SER A 174 -2.05 -13.97 2.83
C SER A 174 -2.45 -14.89 1.69
N THR A 175 -3.72 -15.29 1.66
CA THR A 175 -4.29 -16.04 0.54
C THR A 175 -5.56 -15.38 0.08
N GLN A 176 -5.69 -15.24 -1.22
CA GLN A 176 -6.85 -14.66 -1.85
C GLN A 176 -7.35 -15.60 -2.95
N GLN A 177 -8.58 -16.06 -2.80
CA GLN A 177 -9.23 -16.95 -3.76
C GLN A 177 -10.49 -16.29 -4.29
N GLN A 178 -10.68 -16.38 -5.59
CA GLN A 178 -11.94 -15.99 -6.21
C GLN A 178 -12.94 -17.13 -6.03
N LEU A 179 -13.93 -16.91 -5.17
CA LEU A 179 -15.03 -17.87 -4.97
C LEU A 179 -16.12 -17.61 -6.02
N GLY A 180 -16.03 -18.35 -7.12
CA GLY A 180 -17.06 -18.39 -8.15
C GLY A 180 -16.95 -17.28 -9.19
N ASP A 181 -17.29 -17.66 -10.40
CA ASP A 181 -17.47 -16.76 -11.53
C ASP A 181 -18.86 -16.13 -11.40
N LYS A 182 -18.98 -14.97 -10.76
CA LYS A 182 -20.22 -14.20 -10.77
C LYS A 182 -20.01 -12.91 -11.53
N THR A 183 -20.50 -12.96 -12.72
CA THR A 183 -20.99 -11.87 -13.56
C THR A 183 -21.67 -10.74 -12.78
#